data_362ec691ee8f0646bde40a72d3bd9b8e
#
_entry.id   362ec691ee8f0646bde40a72d3bd9b8e
#
_cell.length_a   1.000
_cell.length_b   1.000
_cell.length_c   1.000
_cell.angle_alpha   90.00
_cell.angle_beta   90.00
_cell.angle_gamma   90.00
#
_symmetry.space_group_name_H-M   'P 1'
#
loop_
_entity.id
_entity.type
_entity.pdbx_description
1 polymer ?
#
loop_
_entity_poly.entity_id
_entity_poly.type
_entity_poly.pdbx_seq_one_letter_code
_entity_poly.pdbx_strand_id
1 'polypeptide(L)' 'MKQNPSAELNYNLGNAYYRINDFPHSVLYYSRALKFAPDNEDIIFNLELASSKTIDKIVPQNDVIFLRLY' A
#
# COMPACT_ATOMS: atom_id res chain seq x y z
N MET A 1 14.93 6.96 -3.14
CA MET A 1 15.14 5.54 -2.99
C MET A 1 16.43 5.18 -3.62
N LYS A 2 17.31 4.54 -2.83
CA LYS A 2 18.54 4.41 -3.27
C LYS A 2 18.74 3.15 -3.88
N GLN A 3 19.27 2.82 -4.62
CA GLN A 3 19.80 1.73 -5.24
C GLN A 3 19.33 0.40 -4.83
N ASN A 4 18.07 0.19 -4.71
CA ASN A 4 17.53 -1.12 -4.45
C ASN A 4 16.53 -1.40 -5.55
N PRO A 5 16.94 -2.13 -6.59
CA PRO A 5 16.05 -2.39 -7.72
C PRO A 5 14.77 -3.10 -7.32
N SER A 6 14.84 -3.96 -6.31
CA SER A 6 13.64 -4.66 -5.86
C SER A 6 12.66 -3.71 -5.21
N ALA A 7 13.17 -2.80 -4.39
CA ALA A 7 12.30 -1.81 -3.78
C ALA A 7 11.68 -0.92 -4.85
N GLU A 8 12.48 -0.50 -5.80
CA GLU A 8 12.01 0.39 -6.83
C GLU A 8 10.96 -0.27 -7.72
N LEU A 9 11.20 -1.51 -8.09
CA LEU A 9 10.25 -2.24 -8.90
C LEU A 9 8.91 -2.38 -8.21
N ASN A 10 8.94 -2.80 -6.96
CA ASN A 10 7.70 -3.00 -6.22
C ASN A 10 6.99 -1.67 -5.94
N TYR A 11 7.76 -0.62 -5.73
CA TYR A 11 7.17 0.69 -5.54
C TYR A 11 6.46 1.14 -6.80
N ASN A 12 7.09 0.93 -7.95
CA ASN A 12 6.48 1.30 -9.22
C ASN A 12 5.24 0.49 -9.52
N LEU A 13 5.25 -0.79 -9.16
CA LEU A 13 4.07 -1.62 -9.31
C LEU A 13 2.94 -1.11 -8.42
N GLY A 14 3.27 -0.76 -7.18
CA GLY A 14 2.28 -0.20 -6.29
C GLY A 14 1.66 1.07 -6.87
N ASN A 15 2.48 1.91 -7.47
CA ASN A 15 2.00 3.13 -8.09
C ASN A 15 1.08 2.84 -9.27
N ALA A 16 1.43 1.84 -10.07
CA ALA A 16 0.62 1.49 -11.23
C ALA A 16 -0.75 1.00 -10.80
N TYR A 17 -0.79 0.13 -9.81
CA TYR A 17 -2.06 -0.36 -9.30
C TYR A 17 -2.87 0.76 -8.66
N TYR A 18 -2.20 1.68 -7.99
CA TYR A 18 -2.88 2.80 -7.39
C TYR A 18 -3.60 3.63 -8.45
N ARG A 19 -2.95 3.83 -9.58
CA ARG A 19 -3.52 4.62 -10.65
C ARG A 19 -4.78 4.02 -11.24
N ILE A 20 -4.88 2.71 -11.25
CA ILE A 20 -6.08 2.06 -11.78
C ILE A 20 -7.06 1.72 -10.66
N ASN A 21 -6.85 2.30 -9.50
CA ASN A 21 -7.73 2.14 -8.35
C ASN A 21 -7.78 0.72 -7.81
N ASP A 22 -6.74 -0.06 -8.08
CA ASP A 22 -6.66 -1.41 -7.52
C ASP A 22 -5.87 -1.30 -6.23
N PHE A 23 -6.54 -0.80 -5.20
CA PHE A 23 -5.86 -0.50 -3.95
C PHE A 23 -5.35 -1.73 -3.21
N PRO A 24 -6.04 -2.86 -3.22
CA PRO A 24 -5.49 -4.04 -2.56
C PRO A 24 -4.15 -4.48 -3.14
N HIS A 25 -4.01 -4.47 -4.46
CA HIS A 25 -2.74 -4.81 -5.06
C HIS A 25 -1.69 -3.72 -4.82
N SER A 26 -2.14 -2.47 -4.79
CA SER A 26 -1.23 -1.38 -4.49
C SER A 26 -0.60 -1.57 -3.11
N VAL A 27 -1.42 -1.90 -2.12
CA VAL A 27 -0.94 -2.16 -0.77
C VAL A 27 0.04 -3.31 -0.76
N LEU A 28 -0.26 -4.36 -1.49
CA LEU A 28 0.62 -5.51 -1.55
C LEU A 28 2.01 -5.13 -2.04
N TYR A 29 2.07 -4.40 -3.15
CA TYR A 29 3.37 -4.09 -3.73
C TYR A 29 4.12 -3.01 -2.97
N TYR A 30 3.40 -2.04 -2.40
CA TYR A 30 4.06 -1.08 -1.53
C TYR A 30 4.63 -1.78 -0.30
N SER A 31 3.92 -2.76 0.24
CA SER A 31 4.42 -3.51 1.38
C SER A 31 5.69 -4.28 1.04
N ARG A 32 5.72 -4.85 -0.16
CA ARG A 32 6.92 -5.55 -0.60
C ARG A 32 8.07 -4.59 -0.79
N ALA A 33 7.78 -3.42 -1.35
CA ALA A 33 8.82 -2.41 -1.52
C ALA A 33 9.40 -2.02 -0.17
N LEU A 34 8.56 -1.90 0.82
CA LEU A 34 8.99 -1.48 2.14
C LEU A 34 9.90 -2.51 2.79
N LYS A 35 9.74 -3.78 2.45
CA LYS A 35 10.64 -4.80 2.98
C LYS A 35 12.06 -4.57 2.53
N PHE A 36 12.24 -4.04 1.33
CA PHE A 36 13.57 -3.80 0.80
C PHE A 36 14.09 -2.42 1.16
N ALA A 37 13.22 -1.51 1.53
CA ALA A 37 13.62 -0.15 1.89
C ALA A 37 12.75 0.36 3.03
N PRO A 38 12.93 -0.18 4.25
CA PRO A 38 12.02 0.12 5.35
C PRO A 38 12.04 1.55 5.82
N ASP A 39 13.08 2.29 5.50
CA ASP A 39 13.18 3.69 5.91
C ASP A 39 12.66 4.65 4.89
N ASN A 40 12.17 4.17 3.77
CA ASN A 40 11.78 5.06 2.69
C ASN A 40 10.44 5.71 3.00
N GLU A 41 10.47 7.00 3.22
CA GLU A 41 9.29 7.73 3.64
C GLU A 41 8.24 7.82 2.55
N ASP A 42 8.66 7.84 1.29
CA ASP A 42 7.72 7.88 0.18
C ASP A 42 6.89 6.61 0.13
N ILE A 43 7.54 5.48 0.33
CA ILE A 43 6.84 4.20 0.33
C ILE A 43 5.88 4.15 1.50
N ILE A 44 6.32 4.57 2.67
CA ILE A 44 5.49 4.55 3.86
C ILE A 44 4.26 5.40 3.65
N PHE A 45 4.44 6.60 3.13
CA PHE A 45 3.34 7.51 2.91
C PHE A 45 2.33 6.93 1.93
N ASN A 46 2.84 6.40 0.82
CA ASN A 46 1.96 5.86 -0.22
C ASN A 46 1.26 4.59 0.25
N LEU A 47 1.93 3.79 1.05
CA LEU A 47 1.32 2.59 1.61
C LEU A 47 0.16 2.98 2.52
N GLU A 48 0.35 3.97 3.36
CA GLU A 48 -0.71 4.41 4.25
C GLU A 48 -1.88 4.95 3.45
N LEU A 49 -1.61 5.69 2.40
CA LEU A 49 -2.64 6.25 1.59
C LEU A 49 -3.46 5.16 0.89
N ALA A 50 -2.77 4.18 0.31
CA ALA A 50 -3.45 3.08 -0.36
C ALA A 50 -4.23 2.23 0.63
N SER A 51 -3.69 2.02 1.82
CA SER A 51 -4.38 1.26 2.85
C SER A 51 -5.66 1.93 3.27
N SER A 52 -5.63 3.23 3.41
CA SER A 52 -6.81 3.96 3.80
C SER A 52 -7.92 3.82 2.76
N LYS A 53 -7.57 3.83 1.49
CA LYS A 53 -8.56 3.65 0.46
C LYS A 53 -9.09 2.23 0.39
N THR A 54 -8.25 1.27 0.72
CA THR A 54 -8.67 -0.13 0.75
C THR A 54 -9.70 -0.35 1.85
N ILE A 55 -9.47 0.23 3.00
CA ILE A 55 -10.40 0.09 4.11
C ILE A 55 -11.73 0.71 3.76
N ASP A 56 -11.73 1.89 3.20
CA ASP A 56 -12.96 2.54 2.80
C ASP A 56 -13.75 1.68 1.83
N LYS A 57 -13.05 1.00 0.96
CA LYS A 57 -13.72 0.22 -0.03
C LYS A 57 -14.28 -1.07 0.50
N ILE A 58 -13.60 -1.70 1.41
CA ILE A 58 -13.97 -3.00 1.92
C ILE A 58 -15.02 -2.92 2.99
N VAL A 59 -15.00 -1.89 3.80
CA VAL A 59 -15.89 -1.80 4.93
C VAL A 59 -16.74 -0.57 4.87
N PRO A 60 -17.80 -0.60 4.11
CA PRO A 60 -18.62 0.59 3.93
C PRO A 60 -19.41 0.95 5.16
N GLN A 61 -19.87 -0.04 5.90
CA GLN A 61 -20.73 0.28 6.98
C GLN A 61 -20.38 -0.25 8.30
N ASN A 62 -20.03 -1.45 8.42
CA ASN A 62 -19.73 -2.06 9.69
C ASN A 62 -18.28 -1.95 10.03
N ASP A 63 -17.78 -0.75 9.90
CA ASP A 63 -16.40 -0.48 10.12
C ASP A 63 -15.93 -0.96 11.46
N VAL A 64 -16.71 -0.70 12.47
CA VAL A 64 -16.31 -1.03 13.83
C VAL A 64 -16.08 -2.52 13.96
N ILE A 65 -16.96 -3.31 13.43
CA ILE A 65 -16.85 -4.74 13.54
C ILE A 65 -15.64 -5.24 12.76
N PHE A 66 -15.47 -4.71 11.57
CA PHE A 66 -14.35 -5.11 10.74
C PHE A 66 -13.01 -4.76 11.39
N LEU A 67 -12.93 -3.56 11.90
CA LEU A 67 -11.69 -3.11 12.53
C LEU A 67 -11.36 -3.92 13.76
N ARG A 68 -12.39 -4.42 14.42
CA ARG A 68 -12.18 -5.24 15.58
C ARG A 68 -11.56 -6.57 15.23
N LEU A 69 -11.85 -7.08 14.06
CA LEU A 69 -11.28 -8.33 13.62
C LEU A 69 -9.82 -8.16 13.20
N TYR A 70 -9.41 -6.98 12.94
CA TYR A 70 -8.05 -6.71 12.62
C TYR A 70 -7.27 -6.33 13.84
#